data_d26d17536e04d73240d30043e3214661
#
_entry.id   d26d17536e04d73240d30043e3214661
#
_cell.length_a   1.000
_cell.length_b   1.000
_cell.length_c   1.000
_cell.angle_alpha   90.00
_cell.angle_beta   90.00
_cell.angle_gamma   90.00
#
_symmetry.space_group_name_H-M   'P 1'
#
loop_
_entity.id
_entity.type
_entity.pdbx_description
1 polymer ?
#
loop_
_entity_poly.entity_id
_entity_poly.type
_entity_poly.pdbx_seq_one_letter_code
_entity_poly.pdbx_strand_id
1 'polypeptide(L)'
;MYKQVSTALLFLTVITLPMISVTADNPDIDYQSGHTEFSWIGTASTVELTGEWDWSDTISLVESNGIWSTQVNLSEGIYCYKLIIDEVYTFDPSNSYRGYCDNIENSVVRVKDSNRPSFDSEIIDQQLTITFLPGVGGAGPSGIPSGLENAIWDSTNMTWILNLTTLEEGKHTLKLEINDTDGNQAYDHLVPFWVGEQSEFSWEDSLIYMIMTDRYINGN
;
A
#
# COMPACT_ATOMS: atom_id res chain seq x y z
N MET A 1 64.46 -0.94 34.70
CA MET A 1 63.67 0.26 34.40
C MET A 1 62.75 -0.08 33.24
N TYR A 2 61.57 -0.67 33.53
CA TYR A 2 60.59 -1.07 32.51
C TYR A 2 59.56 0.04 32.31
N LYS A 3 59.48 0.58 31.06
CA LYS A 3 58.43 1.50 30.66
C LYS A 3 57.19 0.70 30.38
N GLN A 4 56.12 0.91 31.13
CA GLN A 4 54.77 0.46 30.78
C GLN A 4 54.24 1.33 29.66
N VAL A 5 53.87 0.68 28.53
CA VAL A 5 53.14 1.30 27.44
C VAL A 5 51.66 1.06 27.74
N SER A 6 50.95 2.10 28.08
CA SER A 6 49.49 2.06 28.27
C SER A 6 48.81 2.11 26.91
N THR A 7 48.20 0.99 26.50
CA THR A 7 47.42 0.92 25.28
C THR A 7 45.98 1.40 25.61
N ALA A 8 45.68 2.61 25.21
CA ALA A 8 44.31 3.11 25.29
C ALA A 8 43.47 2.45 24.20
N LEU A 9 42.50 1.62 24.61
CA LEU A 9 41.53 0.99 23.72
C LEU A 9 40.42 1.99 23.43
N LEU A 10 40.40 2.53 22.21
CA LEU A 10 39.39 3.44 21.76
C LEU A 10 38.15 2.60 21.38
N PHE A 11 37.12 2.63 22.22
CA PHE A 11 35.80 2.05 21.85
C PHE A 11 35.08 2.99 20.89
N LEU A 12 35.06 2.60 19.62
CA LEU A 12 34.23 3.25 18.60
C LEU A 12 32.81 2.73 18.77
N THR A 13 31.97 3.46 19.48
CA THR A 13 30.52 3.19 19.52
C THR A 13 29.91 3.58 18.18
N VAL A 14 29.65 2.59 17.35
CA VAL A 14 28.82 2.78 16.15
C VAL A 14 27.38 2.99 16.61
N ILE A 15 26.91 4.22 16.59
CA ILE A 15 25.49 4.54 16.77
C ILE A 15 24.80 4.16 15.46
N THR A 16 24.20 2.99 15.43
CA THR A 16 23.25 2.63 14.37
C THR A 16 21.97 3.43 14.62
N LEU A 17 21.84 4.54 13.90
CA LEU A 17 20.55 5.20 13.78
C LEU A 17 19.58 4.21 13.09
N PRO A 18 18.38 3.99 13.64
CA PRO A 18 17.37 3.24 12.90
C PRO A 18 17.15 3.99 11.59
N MET A 19 17.39 3.32 10.45
CA MET A 19 16.87 3.79 9.18
C MET A 19 15.35 3.72 9.32
N ILE A 20 14.74 4.87 9.50
CA ILE A 20 13.32 5.02 9.22
C ILE A 20 13.25 4.87 7.70
N SER A 21 12.88 3.69 7.23
CA SER A 21 12.45 3.53 5.84
C SER A 21 11.19 4.37 5.73
N VAL A 22 11.32 5.57 5.18
CA VAL A 22 10.18 6.27 4.61
C VAL A 22 9.82 5.39 3.41
N THR A 23 8.90 4.46 3.62
CA THR A 23 8.19 3.84 2.52
C THR A 23 7.50 5.01 1.84
N ALA A 24 7.91 5.32 0.60
CA ALA A 24 7.15 6.23 -0.22
C ALA A 24 5.71 5.70 -0.19
N ASP A 25 4.77 6.52 0.28
CA ASP A 25 3.37 6.16 0.31
C ASP A 25 3.00 5.64 -1.07
N ASN A 26 2.62 4.37 -1.11
CA ASN A 26 2.15 3.77 -2.36
C ASN A 26 0.92 4.58 -2.79
N PRO A 27 0.88 5.10 -4.03
CA PRO A 27 -0.29 5.83 -4.52
C PRO A 27 -1.60 5.04 -4.48
N ASP A 28 -1.52 3.73 -4.21
CA ASP A 28 -2.64 2.83 -3.98
C ASP A 28 -2.98 2.65 -2.50
N ILE A 29 -2.63 3.59 -1.62
CA ILE A 29 -3.05 3.51 -0.22
C ILE A 29 -4.57 3.55 -0.17
N ASP A 30 -5.09 2.40 0.19
CA ASP A 30 -6.49 2.20 0.41
C ASP A 30 -6.80 2.49 1.88
N TYR A 31 -7.40 3.63 2.13
CA TYR A 31 -7.93 3.94 3.44
C TYR A 31 -9.16 3.07 3.71
N GLN A 32 -9.28 2.56 4.92
CA GLN A 32 -10.44 1.78 5.31
C GLN A 32 -11.67 2.67 5.42
N SER A 33 -12.81 2.19 4.92
CA SER A 33 -14.08 2.89 5.04
C SER A 33 -14.41 3.19 6.51
N GLY A 34 -14.99 4.36 6.75
CA GLY A 34 -15.33 4.84 8.08
C GLY A 34 -14.18 5.46 8.88
N HIS A 35 -12.92 5.37 8.43
CA HIS A 35 -11.77 5.88 9.17
C HIS A 35 -10.64 6.29 8.23
N THR A 36 -10.90 7.29 7.39
CA THR A 36 -9.89 7.83 6.48
C THR A 36 -9.12 8.94 7.17
N GLU A 37 -7.83 8.73 7.41
CA GLU A 37 -6.95 9.73 7.99
C GLU A 37 -6.24 10.52 6.90
N PHE A 38 -6.31 11.84 7.00
CA PHE A 38 -5.56 12.77 6.16
C PHE A 38 -4.52 13.46 7.02
N SER A 39 -3.28 13.56 6.51
CA SER A 39 -2.19 14.21 7.24
C SER A 39 -1.32 15.05 6.32
N TRP A 40 -0.72 16.09 6.91
CA TRP A 40 0.27 16.93 6.24
C TRP A 40 1.39 17.29 7.21
N ILE A 41 2.62 17.28 6.73
CA ILE A 41 3.81 17.62 7.52
C ILE A 41 4.36 18.95 7.04
N GLY A 42 4.43 19.91 7.92
CA GLY A 42 4.97 21.22 7.61
C GLY A 42 4.63 22.28 8.66
N THR A 43 5.04 23.51 8.37
CA THR A 43 4.76 24.67 9.22
C THR A 43 3.74 25.57 8.52
N ALA A 44 2.59 25.76 9.14
CA ALA A 44 1.51 26.62 8.66
C ALA A 44 0.78 27.22 9.85
N SER A 45 -0.01 28.27 9.60
CA SER A 45 -0.94 28.84 10.60
C SER A 45 -2.23 28.05 10.64
N THR A 46 -2.70 27.59 9.48
CA THR A 46 -3.91 26.79 9.32
C THR A 46 -3.72 25.74 8.26
N VAL A 47 -4.27 24.54 8.46
CA VAL A 47 -4.40 23.51 7.45
C VAL A 47 -5.82 22.97 7.50
N GLU A 48 -6.49 23.00 6.36
CA GLU A 48 -7.86 22.53 6.19
C GLU A 48 -7.93 21.56 5.02
N LEU A 49 -8.98 20.77 4.99
CA LEU A 49 -9.28 19.76 4.01
C LEU A 49 -10.67 19.99 3.42
N THR A 50 -10.82 19.85 2.10
CA THR A 50 -12.10 19.81 1.41
C THR A 50 -12.08 18.73 0.33
N GLY A 51 -13.23 18.18 -0.03
CA GLY A 51 -13.30 17.09 -1.02
C GLY A 51 -14.70 16.77 -1.49
N GLU A 52 -14.83 15.74 -2.31
CA GLU A 52 -16.11 15.34 -2.91
C GLU A 52 -17.19 14.92 -1.91
N TRP A 53 -16.85 14.70 -0.66
CA TRP A 53 -17.82 14.50 0.40
C TRP A 53 -18.60 15.78 0.74
N ASP A 54 -17.95 16.95 0.63
CA ASP A 54 -18.57 18.28 0.70
C ASP A 54 -17.59 19.38 0.28
N TRP A 55 -17.67 19.86 -0.95
CA TRP A 55 -16.82 20.96 -1.44
C TRP A 55 -17.18 22.33 -0.84
N SER A 56 -18.36 22.45 -0.22
CA SER A 56 -18.84 23.70 0.35
C SER A 56 -18.37 23.93 1.80
N ASP A 57 -17.86 22.88 2.43
CA ASP A 57 -17.36 22.93 3.81
C ASP A 57 -15.89 22.51 3.89
N THR A 58 -15.19 22.98 4.90
CA THR A 58 -13.80 22.64 5.18
C THR A 58 -13.67 21.97 6.54
N ILE A 59 -12.77 21.00 6.63
CA ILE A 59 -12.44 20.30 7.86
C ILE A 59 -11.05 20.74 8.29
N SER A 60 -10.95 21.39 9.48
CA SER A 60 -9.65 21.78 10.02
C SER A 60 -8.84 20.58 10.49
N LEU A 61 -7.56 20.55 10.14
CA LEU A 61 -6.61 19.60 10.68
C LEU A 61 -6.08 20.10 12.03
N VAL A 62 -5.76 19.16 12.91
CA VAL A 62 -5.17 19.43 14.22
C VAL A 62 -3.67 19.20 14.16
N GLU A 63 -2.90 20.18 14.60
CA GLU A 63 -1.44 20.09 14.64
C GLU A 63 -0.97 19.37 15.92
N SER A 64 -0.04 18.45 15.75
CA SER A 64 0.71 17.80 16.81
C SER A 64 2.13 17.46 16.36
N ASN A 65 3.15 18.04 16.98
CA ASN A 65 4.57 17.79 16.69
C ASN A 65 4.98 18.00 15.22
N GLY A 66 4.42 19.02 14.57
CA GLY A 66 4.69 19.32 13.16
C GLY A 66 3.88 18.49 12.16
N ILE A 67 2.97 17.66 12.64
CA ILE A 67 2.04 16.87 11.84
C ILE A 67 0.63 17.42 12.03
N TRP A 68 0.02 17.80 10.94
CA TRP A 68 -1.39 18.18 10.86
C TRP A 68 -2.19 16.97 10.44
N SER A 69 -3.25 16.61 11.17
CA SER A 69 -4.07 15.46 10.82
C SER A 69 -5.55 15.66 11.15
N THR A 70 -6.39 14.94 10.42
CA THR A 70 -7.84 14.83 10.69
C THR A 70 -8.35 13.49 10.18
N GLN A 71 -9.51 13.06 10.68
CA GLN A 71 -10.20 11.87 10.23
C GLN A 71 -11.54 12.23 9.60
N VAL A 72 -11.83 11.63 8.45
CA VAL A 72 -13.09 11.79 7.75
C VAL A 72 -13.74 10.41 7.58
N ASN A 73 -15.02 10.31 7.91
CA ASN A 73 -15.77 9.09 7.67
C ASN A 73 -16.23 9.04 6.21
N LEU A 74 -15.60 8.18 5.42
CA LEU A 74 -15.91 7.97 4.02
C LEU A 74 -16.37 6.53 3.79
N SER A 75 -17.37 6.35 2.94
CA SER A 75 -17.75 5.04 2.43
C SER A 75 -16.75 4.54 1.40
N GLU A 76 -16.84 3.25 1.01
CA GLU A 76 -16.06 2.75 -0.12
C GLU A 76 -16.27 3.62 -1.36
N GLY A 77 -15.15 4.01 -2.00
CA GLY A 77 -15.20 4.88 -3.17
C GLY A 77 -13.86 5.53 -3.51
N ILE A 78 -13.88 6.35 -4.54
CA ILE A 78 -12.76 7.20 -4.94
C ILE A 78 -13.20 8.64 -4.78
N TYR A 79 -12.40 9.44 -4.08
CA TYR A 79 -12.74 10.82 -3.75
C TYR A 79 -11.63 11.77 -4.14
N CYS A 80 -11.99 12.83 -4.83
CA CYS A 80 -11.11 13.96 -5.02
C CYS A 80 -11.07 14.85 -3.77
N TYR A 81 -9.89 15.41 -3.49
CA TYR A 81 -9.73 16.32 -2.35
C TYR A 81 -8.59 17.33 -2.58
N LYS A 82 -8.58 18.37 -1.77
CA LYS A 82 -7.48 19.33 -1.65
C LYS A 82 -7.20 19.66 -0.19
N LEU A 83 -5.94 19.92 0.09
CA LEU A 83 -5.54 20.64 1.28
C LEU A 83 -5.66 22.16 1.02
N ILE A 84 -5.98 22.90 2.08
CA ILE A 84 -5.96 24.37 2.09
C ILE A 84 -4.96 24.76 3.17
N ILE A 85 -3.78 25.22 2.73
CA ILE A 85 -2.68 25.58 3.62
C ILE A 85 -2.55 27.09 3.62
N ASP A 86 -2.75 27.72 4.77
CA ASP A 86 -2.75 29.19 4.91
C ASP A 86 -3.61 29.87 3.83
N GLU A 87 -4.85 29.40 3.68
CA GLU A 87 -5.85 29.88 2.70
C GLU A 87 -5.53 29.52 1.22
N VAL A 88 -4.45 28.76 0.93
CA VAL A 88 -4.06 28.39 -0.43
C VAL A 88 -4.46 26.94 -0.73
N TYR A 89 -5.28 26.74 -1.77
CA TYR A 89 -5.62 25.39 -2.26
C TYR A 89 -4.40 24.70 -2.84
N THR A 90 -4.06 23.54 -2.29
CA THR A 90 -2.83 22.82 -2.57
C THR A 90 -3.13 21.33 -2.78
N PHE A 91 -2.42 20.71 -3.71
CA PHE A 91 -2.39 19.25 -3.76
C PHE A 91 -1.73 18.70 -2.51
N ASP A 92 -2.16 17.52 -2.08
CA ASP A 92 -1.44 16.80 -1.05
C ASP A 92 -0.05 16.40 -1.58
N PRO A 93 1.04 16.92 -0.99
CA PRO A 93 2.38 16.62 -1.47
C PRO A 93 2.84 15.19 -1.15
N SER A 94 2.22 14.54 -0.18
CA SER A 94 2.50 13.16 0.20
C SER A 94 1.79 12.14 -0.72
N ASN A 95 0.71 12.57 -1.39
CA ASN A 95 -0.06 11.74 -2.29
C ASN A 95 0.19 12.16 -3.74
N SER A 96 0.82 11.29 -4.53
CA SER A 96 1.08 11.53 -5.95
C SER A 96 -0.10 11.18 -6.87
N TYR A 97 -1.14 10.52 -6.32
CA TYR A 97 -2.31 10.16 -7.12
C TYR A 97 -3.18 11.37 -7.41
N ARG A 98 -3.46 11.59 -8.70
CA ARG A 98 -4.22 12.74 -9.20
C ARG A 98 -5.42 12.28 -10.02
N GLY A 99 -6.47 13.04 -9.98
CA GLY A 99 -7.67 12.82 -10.77
C GLY A 99 -8.37 14.13 -11.12
N TYR A 100 -9.27 14.06 -12.09
CA TYR A 100 -10.03 15.20 -12.56
C TYR A 100 -11.48 15.07 -12.06
N CYS A 101 -11.87 15.94 -11.15
CA CYS A 101 -13.23 16.09 -10.69
C CYS A 101 -13.73 17.47 -11.12
N ASP A 102 -14.86 17.51 -11.82
CA ASP A 102 -15.42 18.73 -12.43
C ASP A 102 -14.41 19.49 -13.34
N ASN A 103 -13.61 18.74 -14.11
CA ASN A 103 -12.54 19.25 -14.98
C ASN A 103 -11.40 20.00 -14.23
N ILE A 104 -11.30 19.83 -12.93
CA ILE A 104 -10.22 20.37 -12.10
C ILE A 104 -9.36 19.22 -11.58
N GLU A 105 -8.03 19.36 -11.72
CA GLU A 105 -7.10 18.39 -11.14
C GLU A 105 -7.10 18.49 -9.62
N ASN A 106 -7.15 17.34 -8.96
CA ASN A 106 -7.19 17.20 -7.52
C ASN A 106 -6.29 16.04 -7.05
N SER A 107 -5.94 16.01 -5.78
CA SER A 107 -5.47 14.78 -5.14
C SER A 107 -6.63 13.80 -5.04
N VAL A 108 -6.34 12.50 -5.12
CA VAL A 108 -7.36 11.45 -5.08
C VAL A 108 -7.03 10.44 -4.00
N VAL A 109 -8.05 10.05 -3.24
CA VAL A 109 -7.99 8.96 -2.27
C VAL A 109 -8.95 7.86 -2.68
N ARG A 110 -8.49 6.60 -2.55
CA ARG A 110 -9.35 5.42 -2.68
C ARG A 110 -9.64 4.88 -1.29
N VAL A 111 -10.91 4.72 -0.98
CA VAL A 111 -11.38 4.14 0.29
C VAL A 111 -11.91 2.75 0.02
N LYS A 112 -11.35 1.75 0.67
CA LYS A 112 -11.81 0.36 0.62
C LYS A 112 -12.90 0.11 1.64
N ASP A 113 -13.77 -0.87 1.35
CA ASP A 113 -14.69 -1.42 2.34
C ASP A 113 -13.90 -2.18 3.42
N SER A 114 -13.91 -1.68 4.64
CA SER A 114 -13.21 -2.27 5.77
C SER A 114 -13.73 -3.64 6.19
N ASN A 115 -14.93 -4.05 5.76
CA ASN A 115 -15.45 -5.38 6.04
C ASN A 115 -14.88 -6.43 5.08
N ARG A 116 -14.40 -6.03 3.91
CA ARG A 116 -13.82 -6.94 2.94
C ARG A 116 -12.40 -7.32 3.33
N PRO A 117 -12.06 -8.60 3.36
CA PRO A 117 -10.69 -9.04 3.56
C PRO A 117 -9.81 -8.73 2.34
N SER A 118 -8.51 -8.79 2.51
CA SER A 118 -7.52 -8.59 1.48
C SER A 118 -6.38 -9.58 1.63
N PHE A 119 -5.39 -9.52 0.72
CA PHE A 119 -4.21 -10.35 0.78
C PHE A 119 -2.96 -9.49 0.77
N ASP A 120 -1.91 -10.03 1.35
CA ASP A 120 -0.53 -9.62 1.14
C ASP A 120 0.29 -10.80 0.63
N SER A 121 1.38 -10.54 -0.09
CA SER A 121 2.21 -11.59 -0.66
C SER A 121 3.69 -11.24 -0.62
N GLU A 122 4.51 -12.21 -0.24
CA GLU A 122 5.96 -12.06 -0.16
C GLU A 122 6.64 -13.30 -0.72
N ILE A 123 7.74 -13.12 -1.45
CA ILE A 123 8.58 -14.20 -1.94
C ILE A 123 9.98 -14.05 -1.36
N ILE A 124 10.40 -15.06 -0.59
CA ILE A 124 11.75 -15.15 -0.04
C ILE A 124 12.27 -16.56 -0.31
N ASP A 125 13.48 -16.68 -0.86
CA ASP A 125 14.20 -17.95 -1.03
C ASP A 125 13.34 -19.07 -1.63
N GLN A 126 12.64 -18.81 -2.72
CA GLN A 126 11.75 -19.77 -3.42
C GLN A 126 10.55 -20.24 -2.56
N GLN A 127 10.19 -19.48 -1.58
CA GLN A 127 8.98 -19.65 -0.80
C GLN A 127 8.06 -18.47 -1.03
N LEU A 128 6.83 -18.74 -1.47
CA LEU A 128 5.77 -17.75 -1.57
C LEU A 128 4.91 -17.85 -0.30
N THR A 129 4.81 -16.75 0.41
CA THR A 129 3.90 -16.58 1.55
C THR A 129 2.75 -15.68 1.15
N ILE A 130 1.53 -16.16 1.30
CA ILE A 130 0.30 -15.39 1.11
C ILE A 130 -0.35 -15.20 2.46
N THR A 131 -0.51 -13.96 2.87
CA THR A 131 -1.18 -13.59 4.12
C THR A 131 -2.60 -13.15 3.84
N PHE A 132 -3.56 -13.78 4.50
CA PHE A 132 -4.94 -13.33 4.49
C PHE A 132 -5.12 -12.26 5.57
N LEU A 133 -5.55 -11.09 5.15
CA LEU A 133 -5.81 -9.94 6.02
C LEU A 133 -7.33 -9.82 6.20
N PRO A 134 -7.87 -10.21 7.36
CA PRO A 134 -9.30 -10.19 7.60
C PRO A 134 -9.87 -8.77 7.60
N GLY A 135 -11.14 -8.63 7.24
CA GLY A 135 -11.89 -7.41 7.45
C GLY A 135 -12.10 -7.11 8.95
N VAL A 136 -12.81 -6.02 9.25
CA VAL A 136 -13.04 -5.52 10.63
C VAL A 136 -13.62 -6.60 11.57
N GLY A 137 -14.43 -7.52 11.05
CA GLY A 137 -14.99 -8.63 11.85
C GLY A 137 -13.98 -9.70 12.26
N GLY A 138 -12.78 -9.69 11.68
CA GLY A 138 -11.73 -10.66 11.98
C GLY A 138 -12.00 -12.08 11.48
N ALA A 139 -13.00 -12.26 10.60
CA ALA A 139 -13.37 -13.57 10.05
C ALA A 139 -12.23 -14.13 9.18
N GLY A 140 -11.89 -15.40 9.39
CA GLY A 140 -10.86 -16.09 8.61
C GLY A 140 -11.34 -16.50 7.21
N PRO A 141 -10.46 -17.04 6.36
CA PRO A 141 -10.83 -17.47 5.02
C PRO A 141 -11.79 -18.68 5.07
N SER A 142 -12.76 -18.73 4.14
CA SER A 142 -13.76 -19.81 4.08
C SER A 142 -13.22 -21.10 3.46
N GLY A 143 -12.00 -21.10 2.94
CA GLY A 143 -11.38 -22.25 2.26
C GLY A 143 -9.94 -21.99 1.82
N ILE A 144 -9.52 -22.63 0.75
CA ILE A 144 -8.20 -22.47 0.15
C ILE A 144 -8.38 -21.78 -1.21
N PRO A 145 -7.72 -20.63 -1.47
CA PRO A 145 -7.72 -20.03 -2.81
C PRO A 145 -7.17 -20.97 -3.87
N SER A 146 -7.70 -20.86 -5.09
CA SER A 146 -7.21 -21.65 -6.22
C SER A 146 -5.71 -21.41 -6.48
N GLY A 147 -4.98 -22.50 -6.71
CA GLY A 147 -3.52 -22.48 -6.89
C GLY A 147 -2.72 -22.59 -5.59
N LEU A 148 -3.38 -22.60 -4.42
CA LEU A 148 -2.74 -22.82 -3.11
C LEU A 148 -3.08 -24.18 -2.49
N GLU A 149 -3.59 -25.15 -3.28
CA GLU A 149 -4.01 -26.47 -2.80
C GLU A 149 -2.85 -27.28 -2.17
N ASN A 150 -1.63 -27.00 -2.61
CA ASN A 150 -0.41 -27.64 -2.10
C ASN A 150 0.34 -26.76 -1.07
N ALA A 151 -0.18 -25.59 -0.71
CA ALA A 151 0.43 -24.74 0.28
C ALA A 151 0.15 -25.25 1.70
N ILE A 152 1.07 -24.98 2.61
CA ILE A 152 0.89 -25.24 4.05
C ILE A 152 0.13 -24.07 4.66
N TRP A 153 -1.00 -24.38 5.30
CA TRP A 153 -1.78 -23.37 6.01
C TRP A 153 -1.32 -23.21 7.48
N ASP A 154 -0.95 -21.98 7.84
CA ASP A 154 -0.73 -21.56 9.24
C ASP A 154 -1.92 -20.73 9.72
N SER A 155 -2.74 -21.35 10.54
CA SER A 155 -3.95 -20.70 11.08
C SER A 155 -3.67 -19.61 12.12
N THR A 156 -2.47 -19.59 12.72
CA THR A 156 -2.10 -18.59 13.71
C THR A 156 -1.82 -17.23 13.04
N ASN A 157 -1.11 -17.28 11.92
CA ASN A 157 -0.72 -16.09 11.17
C ASN A 157 -1.65 -15.83 9.97
N MET A 158 -2.65 -16.70 9.74
CA MET A 158 -3.54 -16.67 8.57
C MET A 158 -2.75 -16.66 7.24
N THR A 159 -1.73 -17.53 7.12
CA THR A 159 -0.86 -17.57 5.95
C THR A 159 -0.87 -18.92 5.25
N TRP A 160 -0.80 -18.89 3.91
CA TRP A 160 -0.46 -20.05 3.08
C TRP A 160 1.01 -19.94 2.65
N ILE A 161 1.75 -21.01 2.83
CA ILE A 161 3.17 -21.09 2.49
C ILE A 161 3.33 -22.10 1.37
N LEU A 162 3.70 -21.63 0.19
CA LEU A 162 3.89 -22.44 -1.01
C LEU A 162 5.39 -22.54 -1.35
N ASN A 163 5.90 -23.79 -1.46
CA ASN A 163 7.26 -24.00 -1.92
C ASN A 163 7.29 -23.96 -3.46
N LEU A 164 7.96 -22.97 -4.01
CA LEU A 164 8.03 -22.73 -5.45
C LEU A 164 8.88 -23.78 -6.19
N THR A 165 9.81 -24.49 -5.50
CA THR A 165 10.63 -25.54 -6.13
C THR A 165 9.82 -26.74 -6.57
N THR A 166 8.58 -26.88 -6.14
CA THR A 166 7.67 -27.97 -6.54
C THR A 166 6.87 -27.65 -7.79
N LEU A 167 6.96 -26.43 -8.29
CA LEU A 167 6.28 -25.98 -9.50
C LEU A 167 7.17 -26.13 -10.72
N GLU A 168 6.56 -26.18 -11.89
CA GLU A 168 7.30 -26.18 -13.16
C GLU A 168 8.07 -24.85 -13.33
N GLU A 169 9.21 -24.92 -14.02
CA GLU A 169 9.97 -23.71 -14.35
C GLU A 169 9.17 -22.82 -15.30
N GLY A 170 9.27 -21.50 -15.08
CA GLY A 170 8.64 -20.51 -15.94
C GLY A 170 7.85 -19.45 -15.17
N LYS A 171 7.06 -18.70 -15.92
CA LYS A 171 6.20 -17.63 -15.41
C LYS A 171 4.89 -18.20 -14.86
N HIS A 172 4.57 -17.80 -13.65
CA HIS A 172 3.34 -18.15 -12.97
C HIS A 172 2.57 -16.89 -12.58
N THR A 173 1.25 -17.01 -12.48
CA THR A 173 0.39 -15.98 -11.92
C THR A 173 -0.70 -16.65 -11.09
N LEU A 174 -0.77 -16.33 -9.82
CA LEU A 174 -1.89 -16.71 -8.97
C LEU A 174 -2.91 -15.58 -8.95
N LYS A 175 -4.17 -15.93 -9.11
CA LYS A 175 -5.30 -15.03 -8.87
C LYS A 175 -5.99 -15.51 -7.59
N LEU A 176 -5.89 -14.69 -6.55
CA LEU A 176 -6.45 -15.02 -5.24
C LEU A 176 -7.85 -14.45 -5.14
N GLU A 177 -8.83 -15.34 -5.05
CA GLU A 177 -10.25 -15.02 -4.89
C GLU A 177 -10.83 -15.94 -3.83
N ILE A 178 -11.37 -15.39 -2.76
CA ILE A 178 -12.03 -16.15 -1.71
C ILE A 178 -12.98 -15.26 -0.91
N ASN A 179 -13.95 -15.87 -0.25
CA ASN A 179 -14.74 -15.19 0.77
C ASN A 179 -14.16 -15.50 2.15
N ASP A 180 -14.43 -14.64 3.11
CA ASP A 180 -14.27 -14.99 4.51
C ASP A 180 -15.42 -15.90 5.00
N THR A 181 -15.34 -16.34 6.26
CA THR A 181 -16.36 -17.19 6.86
C THR A 181 -17.69 -16.46 7.12
N ASP A 182 -17.70 -15.13 7.08
CA ASP A 182 -18.91 -14.31 7.19
C ASP A 182 -19.55 -14.01 5.82
N GLY A 183 -18.90 -14.46 4.72
CA GLY A 183 -19.41 -14.33 3.35
C GLY A 183 -18.92 -13.07 2.63
N ASN A 184 -18.06 -12.25 3.23
CA ASN A 184 -17.50 -11.07 2.55
C ASN A 184 -16.43 -11.52 1.55
N GLN A 185 -16.56 -11.08 0.30
CA GLN A 185 -15.59 -11.37 -0.74
C GLN A 185 -14.31 -10.56 -0.53
N ALA A 186 -13.17 -11.22 -0.52
CA ALA A 186 -11.86 -10.56 -0.49
C ALA A 186 -11.66 -9.69 -1.74
N TYR A 187 -10.83 -8.66 -1.61
CA TYR A 187 -10.34 -7.96 -2.78
C TYR A 187 -9.47 -8.88 -3.62
N ASP A 188 -9.63 -8.80 -4.94
CA ASP A 188 -8.83 -9.57 -5.88
C ASP A 188 -7.34 -9.23 -5.72
N HIS A 189 -6.50 -10.26 -5.68
CA HIS A 189 -5.05 -10.09 -5.58
C HIS A 189 -4.35 -10.98 -6.62
N LEU A 190 -3.48 -10.36 -7.41
CA LEU A 190 -2.68 -11.05 -8.43
C LEU A 190 -1.23 -11.12 -7.97
N VAL A 191 -0.67 -12.33 -7.97
CA VAL A 191 0.73 -12.59 -7.61
C VAL A 191 1.45 -13.17 -8.81
N PRO A 192 2.11 -12.34 -9.63
CA PRO A 192 2.99 -12.81 -10.68
C PRO A 192 4.36 -13.18 -10.10
N PHE A 193 4.91 -14.34 -10.49
CA PHE A 193 6.25 -14.75 -10.08
C PHE A 193 6.88 -15.66 -11.13
N TRP A 194 8.20 -15.90 -10.97
CA TRP A 194 8.98 -16.77 -11.82
C TRP A 194 9.58 -17.91 -11.00
N VAL A 195 9.59 -19.13 -11.57
CA VAL A 195 10.20 -20.32 -10.98
C VAL A 195 11.39 -20.74 -11.84
N GLY A 196 12.53 -21.05 -11.21
CA GLY A 196 13.75 -21.44 -11.89
C GLY A 196 14.58 -20.25 -12.40
N GLU A 197 15.50 -20.53 -13.34
CA GLU A 197 16.30 -19.50 -13.97
C GLU A 197 15.45 -18.72 -14.98
N GLN A 198 15.47 -17.41 -14.86
CA GLN A 198 14.80 -16.55 -15.83
C GLN A 198 15.52 -16.69 -17.18
N SER A 199 14.83 -17.17 -18.19
CA SER A 199 15.36 -17.24 -19.54
C SER A 199 15.72 -15.86 -20.08
N GLU A 200 16.52 -15.81 -21.14
CA GLU A 200 16.75 -14.55 -21.86
C GLU A 200 15.40 -13.93 -22.27
N PHE A 201 15.35 -12.58 -22.27
CA PHE A 201 14.15 -11.85 -22.61
C PHE A 201 13.51 -12.33 -23.91
N SER A 202 12.24 -12.72 -23.84
CA SER A 202 11.40 -13.03 -25.00
C SER A 202 10.27 -12.00 -25.10
N TRP A 203 9.94 -11.57 -26.31
CA TRP A 203 8.79 -10.70 -26.55
C TRP A 203 7.46 -11.34 -26.16
N GLU A 204 7.42 -12.68 -26.07
CA GLU A 204 6.25 -13.42 -25.61
C GLU A 204 5.97 -13.22 -24.12
N ASP A 205 7.00 -12.86 -23.33
CA ASP A 205 6.89 -12.57 -21.92
C ASP A 205 6.55 -11.10 -21.61
N SER A 206 6.44 -10.28 -22.65
CA SER A 206 6.27 -8.85 -22.52
C SER A 206 4.80 -8.47 -22.57
N LEU A 207 4.38 -7.63 -21.61
CA LEU A 207 3.11 -6.90 -21.70
C LEU A 207 3.38 -5.58 -22.44
N ILE A 208 2.90 -5.47 -23.67
CA ILE A 208 3.10 -4.27 -24.49
C ILE A 208 1.83 -3.42 -24.43
N TYR A 209 1.96 -2.19 -23.88
CA TYR A 209 0.91 -1.19 -23.96
C TYR A 209 1.16 -0.28 -25.15
N MET A 210 0.23 -0.24 -26.10
CA MET A 210 0.22 0.74 -27.16
C MET A 210 -0.68 1.91 -26.74
N ILE A 211 -0.09 3.04 -26.42
CA ILE A 211 -0.83 4.27 -26.13
C ILE A 211 -0.88 5.08 -27.42
N MET A 212 -2.08 5.21 -28.00
CA MET A 212 -2.34 6.14 -29.11
C MET A 212 -2.63 7.51 -28.50
N THR A 213 -1.67 8.41 -28.57
CA THR A 213 -1.76 9.75 -27.96
C THR A 213 -2.88 10.61 -28.53
N ASP A 214 -3.31 10.34 -29.77
CA ASP A 214 -4.44 10.98 -30.43
C ASP A 214 -5.83 10.52 -29.95
N ARG A 215 -5.88 9.41 -29.20
CA ARG A 215 -7.11 8.84 -28.62
C ARG A 215 -7.14 8.89 -27.10
N TYR A 216 -6.07 9.34 -26.50
CA TYR A 216 -6.04 9.58 -25.06
C TYR A 216 -6.71 10.92 -24.80
N ILE A 217 -7.73 10.93 -23.98
CA ILE A 217 -8.31 12.18 -23.47
C ILE A 217 -7.20 12.83 -22.65
N ASN A 218 -6.53 13.80 -23.27
CA ASN A 218 -5.63 14.66 -22.55
C ASN A 218 -6.51 15.52 -21.64
N GLY A 219 -6.33 15.42 -20.34
CA GLY A 219 -7.16 16.05 -19.32
C GLY A 219 -7.15 17.60 -19.34
N ASN A 220 -7.37 18.18 -20.53
CA ASN A 220 -7.62 19.61 -20.71
C ASN A 220 -9.10 19.87 -20.75
#